data_021669b10c23ebee518753d57be64ee8
#
_entry.id   021669b10c23ebee518753d57be64ee8
#
_cell.length_a   1.000
_cell.length_b   1.000
_cell.length_c   1.000
_cell.angle_alpha   90.00
_cell.angle_beta   90.00
_cell.angle_gamma   90.00
#
_symmetry.space_group_name_H-M   'P 1'
#
loop_
_entity.id
_entity.type
_entity.pdbx_description
1 polymer ?
#
loop_
_entity_poly.entity_id
_entity_poly.type
_entity_poly.pdbx_seq_one_letter_code
_entity_poly.pdbx_strand_id
1 'polypeptide(L)'
;MKKFVNEINNQNADIVVFTGDLVSYGPWELDGLDTILSKIKSNDGIYSVLGNHDYSAYSNFPDSIKQKYVDELKDRQFQMGWNLLLDKNVSIIRENDTISLIGVENISTHRAFLSFGNLQNAIKNSSGSYKILLSHDPTHWELEVKDTPEINLMLSGHTHAMQFSIFGWSPSSFIFKEVAGLFKHNDQYLYVNIGLGETVMKTRIGAKPEITLIQLGVRR
;
A
#
# COMPACT_ATOMS: atom_id res chain seq x y z
N MET A 1 -9.45 2.67 -15.59
CA MET A 1 -8.09 2.17 -15.29
C MET A 1 -7.03 2.62 -16.31
N LYS A 2 -7.19 2.46 -17.64
CA LYS A 2 -6.16 2.86 -18.65
C LYS A 2 -5.62 4.28 -18.48
N LYS A 3 -6.50 5.27 -18.14
CA LYS A 3 -6.07 6.66 -17.90
C LYS A 3 -5.09 6.75 -16.72
N PHE A 4 -5.34 6.03 -15.65
CA PHE A 4 -4.46 6.03 -14.47
C PHE A 4 -3.10 5.38 -14.76
N VAL A 5 -3.09 4.27 -15.51
CA VAL A 5 -1.83 3.63 -15.94
C VAL A 5 -1.00 4.59 -16.80
N ASN A 6 -1.62 5.30 -17.72
CA ASN A 6 -0.93 6.31 -18.53
C ASN A 6 -0.38 7.44 -17.66
N GLU A 7 -1.16 7.91 -16.67
CA GLU A 7 -0.73 8.96 -15.74
C GLU A 7 0.48 8.52 -14.90
N ILE A 8 0.44 7.30 -14.35
CA ILE A 8 1.57 6.71 -13.63
C ILE A 8 2.81 6.65 -14.52
N ASN A 9 2.65 6.13 -15.75
CA ASN A 9 3.77 5.98 -16.69
C ASN A 9 4.37 7.33 -17.10
N ASN A 10 3.57 8.38 -17.20
CA ASN A 10 4.03 9.74 -17.53
C ASN A 10 4.91 10.34 -16.44
N GLN A 11 4.82 9.85 -15.19
CA GLN A 11 5.67 10.32 -14.10
C GLN A 11 7.11 9.82 -14.22
N ASN A 12 7.36 8.78 -15.04
CA ASN A 12 8.68 8.12 -15.18
C ASN A 12 9.31 7.79 -13.82
N ALA A 13 8.49 7.27 -12.90
CA ALA A 13 8.93 6.95 -11.55
C ALA A 13 9.97 5.82 -11.55
N ASP A 14 10.96 5.93 -10.69
CA ASP A 14 11.95 4.88 -10.50
C ASP A 14 11.33 3.64 -9.88
N ILE A 15 10.50 3.83 -8.88
CA ILE A 15 9.79 2.79 -8.15
C ILE A 15 8.29 3.12 -8.19
N VAL A 16 7.46 2.12 -8.45
CA VAL A 16 6.02 2.23 -8.25
C VAL A 16 5.63 1.32 -7.09
N VAL A 17 4.86 1.84 -6.15
CA VAL A 17 4.37 1.08 -5.01
C VAL A 17 2.85 1.04 -4.97
N PHE A 18 2.32 -0.11 -4.55
CA PHE A 18 0.90 -0.34 -4.34
C PHE A 18 0.67 -0.84 -2.91
N THR A 19 -0.09 -0.10 -2.14
CA THR A 19 -0.22 -0.30 -0.68
C THR A 19 -1.41 -1.17 -0.28
N GLY A 20 -1.83 -2.10 -1.14
CA GLY A 20 -2.87 -3.10 -0.82
C GLY A 20 -4.28 -2.75 -1.25
N ASP A 21 -5.22 -3.66 -0.98
CA ASP A 21 -6.62 -3.62 -1.42
C ASP A 21 -6.74 -3.54 -2.95
N LEU A 22 -6.12 -4.48 -3.64
CA LEU A 22 -6.19 -4.61 -5.08
C LEU A 22 -7.58 -5.06 -5.54
N VAL A 23 -8.27 -5.81 -4.69
CA VAL A 23 -9.65 -6.29 -4.87
C VAL A 23 -10.49 -6.00 -3.64
N SER A 24 -11.83 -6.05 -3.78
CA SER A 24 -12.76 -5.89 -2.66
C SER A 24 -13.20 -7.23 -2.06
N TYR A 25 -13.38 -8.26 -2.90
CA TYR A 25 -13.92 -9.56 -2.50
C TYR A 25 -13.13 -10.74 -3.05
N GLY A 26 -12.48 -10.61 -4.22
CA GLY A 26 -11.73 -11.73 -4.78
C GLY A 26 -11.11 -11.48 -6.15
N PRO A 27 -10.26 -12.42 -6.61
CA PRO A 27 -9.38 -12.23 -7.76
C PRO A 27 -10.11 -12.04 -9.10
N TRP A 28 -11.36 -12.48 -9.24
CA TRP A 28 -12.18 -12.24 -10.45
C TRP A 28 -12.38 -10.76 -10.77
N GLU A 29 -12.25 -9.87 -9.77
CA GLU A 29 -12.33 -8.43 -9.98
C GLU A 29 -11.19 -7.90 -10.85
N LEU A 30 -10.11 -8.67 -10.98
CA LEU A 30 -8.98 -8.36 -11.87
C LEU A 30 -9.18 -8.85 -13.31
N ASP A 31 -10.25 -9.54 -13.64
CA ASP A 31 -10.46 -10.07 -14.99
C ASP A 31 -10.42 -8.96 -16.05
N GLY A 32 -9.38 -8.98 -16.89
CA GLY A 32 -9.07 -7.94 -17.87
C GLY A 32 -8.44 -6.67 -17.31
N LEU A 33 -8.44 -6.45 -15.98
CA LEU A 33 -7.71 -5.34 -15.35
C LEU A 33 -6.22 -5.66 -15.21
N ASP A 34 -5.88 -6.90 -14.93
CA ASP A 34 -4.51 -7.41 -14.86
C ASP A 34 -3.71 -7.08 -16.13
N THR A 35 -4.30 -7.30 -17.32
CA THR A 35 -3.70 -6.91 -18.61
C THR A 35 -3.47 -5.40 -18.74
N ILE A 36 -4.25 -4.58 -18.04
CA ILE A 36 -4.08 -3.12 -18.06
C ILE A 36 -3.01 -2.73 -17.04
N LEU A 37 -3.05 -3.30 -15.84
CA LEU A 37 -2.13 -3.02 -14.75
C LEU A 37 -0.71 -3.49 -15.05
N SER A 38 -0.54 -4.61 -15.80
CA SER A 38 0.78 -5.08 -16.26
C SER A 38 1.50 -4.11 -17.19
N LYS A 39 0.82 -3.05 -17.68
CA LYS A 39 1.42 -1.99 -18.50
C LYS A 39 2.02 -0.84 -17.69
N ILE A 40 1.94 -0.89 -16.37
CA ILE A 40 2.66 0.05 -15.52
C ILE A 40 4.15 -0.18 -15.70
N LYS A 41 4.92 0.93 -15.74
CA LYS A 41 6.37 0.92 -15.96
C LYS A 41 7.07 1.60 -14.81
N SER A 42 8.24 1.10 -14.48
CA SER A 42 9.18 1.69 -13.52
C SER A 42 10.60 1.23 -13.87
N ASN A 43 11.61 1.97 -13.43
CA ASN A 43 13.01 1.63 -13.72
C ASN A 43 13.52 0.54 -12.77
N ASP A 44 13.15 0.60 -11.49
CA ASP A 44 13.68 -0.26 -10.42
C ASP A 44 12.62 -1.22 -9.84
N GLY A 45 11.47 -1.31 -10.48
CA GLY A 45 10.44 -2.30 -10.14
C GLY A 45 9.15 -1.73 -9.58
N ILE A 46 8.15 -2.59 -9.61
CA ILE A 46 6.82 -2.35 -9.04
C ILE A 46 6.71 -3.25 -7.81
N TYR A 47 6.33 -2.67 -6.67
CA TYR A 47 6.25 -3.37 -5.40
C TYR A 47 4.86 -3.22 -4.80
N SER A 48 4.39 -4.26 -4.13
CA SER A 48 3.07 -4.26 -3.52
C SER A 48 3.07 -4.95 -2.16
N VAL A 49 2.06 -4.65 -1.37
CA VAL A 49 1.65 -5.41 -0.17
C VAL A 49 0.19 -5.77 -0.29
N LEU A 50 -0.31 -6.65 0.58
CA LEU A 50 -1.74 -6.96 0.67
C LEU A 50 -2.43 -6.05 1.69
N GLY A 51 -3.66 -5.65 1.38
CA GLY A 51 -4.58 -5.02 2.31
C GLY A 51 -5.61 -6.02 2.87
N ASN A 52 -6.46 -5.57 3.77
CA ASN A 52 -7.42 -6.44 4.44
C ASN A 52 -8.46 -7.06 3.50
N HIS A 53 -8.81 -6.40 2.41
CA HIS A 53 -9.72 -6.94 1.40
C HIS A 53 -9.10 -8.04 0.54
N ASP A 54 -7.78 -7.98 0.32
CA ASP A 54 -7.06 -8.95 -0.51
C ASP A 54 -7.06 -10.38 0.08
N TYR A 55 -7.38 -10.54 1.35
CA TYR A 55 -7.57 -11.84 2.02
C TYR A 55 -8.97 -12.44 1.82
N SER A 56 -9.82 -11.84 0.98
CA SER A 56 -11.21 -12.26 0.74
C SER A 56 -12.06 -12.39 2.03
N ALA A 57 -11.68 -11.67 3.09
CA ALA A 57 -12.25 -11.79 4.43
C ALA A 57 -13.75 -11.43 4.47
N TYR A 58 -14.17 -10.52 3.61
CA TYR A 58 -15.55 -10.01 3.55
C TYR A 58 -16.45 -10.79 2.60
N SER A 59 -15.93 -11.86 2.01
CA SER A 59 -16.72 -12.81 1.22
C SER A 59 -17.37 -13.87 2.12
N ASN A 60 -18.51 -14.41 1.68
CA ASN A 60 -19.21 -15.49 2.37
C ASN A 60 -18.67 -16.89 1.98
N PHE A 61 -17.49 -16.99 1.43
CA PHE A 61 -16.87 -18.26 1.04
C PHE A 61 -16.23 -18.97 2.23
N PRO A 62 -16.14 -20.32 2.20
CA PRO A 62 -15.37 -21.09 3.17
C PRO A 62 -13.88 -20.68 3.16
N ASP A 63 -13.20 -20.80 4.30
CA ASP A 63 -11.79 -20.36 4.46
C ASP A 63 -10.85 -21.08 3.48
N SER A 64 -11.10 -22.35 3.12
CA SER A 64 -10.34 -23.05 2.11
C SER A 64 -10.45 -22.43 0.70
N ILE A 65 -11.57 -21.79 0.40
CA ILE A 65 -11.77 -21.07 -0.86
C ILE A 65 -11.12 -19.68 -0.77
N LYS A 66 -11.25 -18.99 0.37
CA LYS A 66 -10.58 -17.71 0.59
C LYS A 66 -9.06 -17.83 0.42
N GLN A 67 -8.46 -18.89 0.97
CA GLN A 67 -7.03 -19.16 0.79
C GLN A 67 -6.65 -19.33 -0.68
N LYS A 68 -7.45 -20.08 -1.47
CA LYS A 68 -7.21 -20.20 -2.91
C LYS A 68 -7.27 -18.86 -3.64
N TYR A 69 -8.19 -17.98 -3.24
CA TYR A 69 -8.31 -16.64 -3.82
C TYR A 69 -7.12 -15.75 -3.47
N VAL A 70 -6.61 -15.84 -2.24
CA VAL A 70 -5.37 -15.15 -1.86
C VAL A 70 -4.19 -15.64 -2.69
N ASP A 71 -4.06 -16.96 -2.86
CA ASP A 71 -2.97 -17.54 -3.65
C ASP A 71 -3.10 -17.14 -5.13
N GLU A 72 -4.31 -17.17 -5.70
CA GLU A 72 -4.56 -16.69 -7.07
C GLU A 72 -4.21 -15.20 -7.21
N LEU A 73 -4.56 -14.36 -6.23
CA LEU A 73 -4.25 -12.95 -6.25
C LEU A 73 -2.73 -12.68 -6.23
N LYS A 74 -1.98 -13.47 -5.44
CA LYS A 74 -0.51 -13.45 -5.42
C LYS A 74 0.07 -13.83 -6.78
N ASP A 75 -0.44 -14.90 -7.39
CA ASP A 75 -0.02 -15.36 -8.70
C ASP A 75 -0.30 -14.33 -9.79
N ARG A 76 -1.46 -13.68 -9.77
CA ARG A 76 -1.80 -12.61 -10.72
C ARG A 76 -0.86 -11.41 -10.57
N GLN A 77 -0.50 -11.00 -9.35
CA GLN A 77 0.47 -9.93 -9.14
C GLN A 77 1.86 -10.32 -9.69
N PHE A 78 2.31 -11.55 -9.45
CA PHE A 78 3.54 -12.07 -10.03
C PHE A 78 3.51 -12.06 -11.57
N GLN A 79 2.39 -12.50 -12.19
CA GLN A 79 2.20 -12.48 -13.65
C GLN A 79 2.17 -11.06 -14.22
N MET A 80 1.72 -10.06 -13.47
CA MET A 80 1.81 -8.65 -13.84
C MET A 80 3.23 -8.08 -13.73
N GLY A 81 4.20 -8.87 -13.23
CA GLY A 81 5.58 -8.42 -13.00
C GLY A 81 5.76 -7.62 -11.71
N TRP A 82 4.83 -7.72 -10.76
CA TRP A 82 4.90 -7.02 -9.49
C TRP A 82 5.64 -7.84 -8.44
N ASN A 83 6.40 -7.18 -7.59
CA ASN A 83 7.12 -7.76 -6.47
C ASN A 83 6.29 -7.62 -5.19
N LEU A 84 5.62 -8.69 -4.79
CA LEU A 84 4.81 -8.70 -3.57
C LEU A 84 5.71 -8.93 -2.36
N LEU A 85 5.66 -7.98 -1.42
CA LEU A 85 6.42 -7.99 -0.18
C LEU A 85 5.50 -8.34 1.00
N LEU A 86 5.64 -9.55 1.53
CA LEU A 86 4.90 -10.06 2.69
C LEU A 86 5.90 -10.39 3.79
N ASP A 87 6.03 -9.52 4.77
CA ASP A 87 7.03 -9.54 5.85
C ASP A 87 8.46 -9.70 5.33
N LYS A 88 8.78 -8.95 4.25
CA LYS A 88 10.05 -9.02 3.53
C LYS A 88 10.56 -7.62 3.18
N ASN A 89 11.84 -7.56 2.85
CA ASN A 89 12.43 -6.34 2.30
C ASN A 89 13.27 -6.65 1.07
N VAL A 90 13.54 -5.58 0.32
CA VAL A 90 14.45 -5.56 -0.83
C VAL A 90 15.31 -4.30 -0.75
N SER A 91 16.58 -4.44 -1.12
CA SER A 91 17.50 -3.31 -1.24
C SER A 91 17.52 -2.81 -2.68
N ILE A 92 17.35 -1.51 -2.86
CA ILE A 92 17.47 -0.82 -4.13
C ILE A 92 18.74 0.01 -4.06
N ILE A 93 19.69 -0.33 -4.91
CA ILE A 93 21.04 0.24 -4.88
C ILE A 93 21.24 1.11 -6.12
N ARG A 94 21.67 2.36 -5.89
CA ARG A 94 22.10 3.28 -6.94
C ARG A 94 23.42 3.91 -6.56
N GLU A 95 24.44 3.70 -7.37
CA GLU A 95 25.80 4.18 -7.08
C GLU A 95 26.26 3.74 -5.68
N ASN A 96 26.39 4.68 -4.76
CA ASN A 96 26.82 4.43 -3.38
C ASN A 96 25.67 4.47 -2.36
N ASP A 97 24.44 4.72 -2.83
CA ASP A 97 23.27 4.83 -1.97
C ASP A 97 22.42 3.57 -2.00
N THR A 98 21.84 3.22 -0.88
CA THR A 98 20.93 2.08 -0.73
C THR A 98 19.67 2.49 0.01
N ILE A 99 18.54 2.18 -0.58
CA ILE A 99 17.21 2.29 0.05
C ILE A 99 16.72 0.87 0.35
N SER A 100 16.20 0.64 1.55
CA SER A 100 15.44 -0.58 1.82
C SER A 100 13.96 -0.31 1.67
N LEU A 101 13.32 -1.04 0.75
CA LEU A 101 11.87 -1.09 0.63
C LEU A 101 11.36 -2.32 1.38
N ILE A 102 10.53 -2.10 2.38
CA ILE A 102 10.05 -3.10 3.33
C ILE A 102 8.55 -3.24 3.13
N GLY A 103 8.03 -4.44 3.09
CA GLY A 103 6.59 -4.68 3.04
C GLY A 103 6.16 -5.65 4.12
N VAL A 104 5.04 -5.33 4.75
CA VAL A 104 4.38 -6.21 5.74
C VAL A 104 3.05 -6.72 5.21
N GLU A 105 2.62 -7.89 5.67
CA GLU A 105 1.22 -8.30 5.56
C GLU A 105 0.34 -7.32 6.34
N ASN A 106 -0.98 -7.39 6.17
CA ASN A 106 -1.85 -6.43 6.85
C ASN A 106 -1.66 -6.45 8.37
N ILE A 107 -1.44 -5.28 8.96
CA ILE A 107 -1.40 -5.03 10.40
C ILE A 107 -2.43 -3.94 10.70
N SER A 108 -3.35 -4.22 11.63
CA SER A 108 -4.39 -3.29 12.03
C SER A 108 -4.64 -3.34 13.54
N THR A 109 -4.96 -2.19 14.13
CA THR A 109 -5.43 -2.10 15.51
C THR A 109 -6.94 -2.36 15.64
N HIS A 110 -7.66 -2.28 14.53
CA HIS A 110 -9.11 -2.45 14.54
C HIS A 110 -9.49 -3.93 14.46
N ARG A 111 -10.24 -4.42 15.45
CA ARG A 111 -10.60 -5.85 15.61
C ARG A 111 -11.38 -6.46 14.42
N ALA A 112 -12.00 -5.63 13.58
CA ALA A 112 -12.74 -6.10 12.41
C ALA A 112 -11.81 -6.41 11.22
N PHE A 113 -10.54 -6.00 11.27
CA PHE A 113 -9.59 -6.20 10.19
C PHE A 113 -8.58 -7.28 10.55
N LEU A 114 -8.25 -8.11 9.57
CA LEU A 114 -7.24 -9.16 9.74
C LEU A 114 -5.86 -8.53 9.98
N SER A 115 -5.07 -9.15 10.85
CA SER A 115 -3.72 -8.72 11.16
C SER A 115 -2.81 -9.94 11.17
N PHE A 116 -1.87 -10.02 10.22
CA PHE A 116 -0.96 -11.14 10.01
C PHE A 116 0.50 -10.70 10.00
N GLY A 117 0.76 -9.43 9.72
CA GLY A 117 2.09 -8.90 9.48
C GLY A 117 3.00 -8.95 10.70
N ASN A 118 4.30 -8.99 10.43
CA ASN A 118 5.36 -8.95 11.44
C ASN A 118 6.47 -8.00 11.01
N LEU A 119 6.48 -6.79 11.59
CA LEU A 119 7.45 -5.76 11.24
C LEU A 119 8.89 -6.20 11.52
N GLN A 120 9.14 -6.91 12.62
CA GLN A 120 10.49 -7.35 13.00
C GLN A 120 11.07 -8.35 11.99
N ASN A 121 10.22 -9.23 11.44
CA ASN A 121 10.64 -10.11 10.35
C ASN A 121 10.89 -9.30 9.07
N ALA A 122 10.03 -8.36 8.75
CA ALA A 122 10.11 -7.55 7.53
C ALA A 122 11.39 -6.71 7.49
N ILE A 123 11.82 -6.11 8.59
CA ILE A 123 13.03 -5.28 8.67
C ILE A 123 14.31 -6.08 8.79
N LYS A 124 14.23 -7.36 9.13
CA LYS A 124 15.41 -8.19 9.36
C LYS A 124 16.35 -8.20 8.15
N ASN A 125 17.63 -7.92 8.39
CA ASN A 125 18.69 -7.83 7.37
C ASN A 125 18.50 -6.71 6.33
N SER A 126 17.61 -5.74 6.58
CA SER A 126 17.52 -4.55 5.73
C SER A 126 18.77 -3.68 5.93
N SER A 127 19.45 -3.31 4.86
CA SER A 127 20.77 -2.65 4.90
C SER A 127 20.76 -1.19 4.44
N GLY A 128 19.66 -0.71 3.87
CA GLY A 128 19.56 0.65 3.36
C GLY A 128 19.64 1.72 4.45
N SER A 129 20.31 2.83 4.15
CA SER A 129 20.38 4.00 5.03
C SER A 129 19.05 4.76 5.13
N TYR A 130 18.17 4.58 4.17
CA TYR A 130 16.79 5.09 4.17
C TYR A 130 15.82 3.92 4.00
N LYS A 131 14.90 3.76 4.96
CA LYS A 131 13.97 2.65 4.99
C LYS A 131 12.55 3.14 4.74
N ILE A 132 11.93 2.58 3.72
CA ILE A 132 10.54 2.85 3.33
C ILE A 132 9.71 1.61 3.65
N LEU A 133 8.69 1.76 4.48
CA LEU A 133 7.75 0.72 4.85
C LEU A 133 6.47 0.84 4.04
N LEU A 134 6.07 -0.22 3.37
CA LEU A 134 4.73 -0.39 2.81
C LEU A 134 3.89 -1.15 3.83
N SER A 135 2.85 -0.52 4.33
CA SER A 135 1.88 -1.12 5.24
C SER A 135 0.50 -0.57 4.93
N HIS A 136 -0.46 -1.45 4.67
CA HIS A 136 -1.76 -1.05 4.17
C HIS A 136 -2.52 -0.13 5.12
N ASP A 137 -2.73 -0.56 6.38
CA ASP A 137 -3.52 0.17 7.38
C ASP A 137 -2.65 1.21 8.12
N PRO A 138 -3.01 2.50 8.10
CA PRO A 138 -2.26 3.55 8.78
C PRO A 138 -2.23 3.41 10.31
N THR A 139 -3.12 2.61 10.92
CA THR A 139 -3.11 2.37 12.38
C THR A 139 -1.85 1.65 12.84
N HIS A 140 -1.13 0.96 11.94
CA HIS A 140 0.18 0.37 12.22
C HIS A 140 1.22 1.44 12.63
N TRP A 141 1.06 2.67 12.16
CA TRP A 141 1.89 3.82 12.54
C TRP A 141 1.89 4.07 14.06
N GLU A 142 0.70 4.15 14.64
CA GLU A 142 0.53 4.36 16.08
C GLU A 142 0.86 3.11 16.89
N LEU A 143 0.65 1.92 16.32
CA LEU A 143 0.84 0.66 17.02
C LEU A 143 2.32 0.34 17.27
N GLU A 144 3.18 0.55 16.26
CA GLU A 144 4.54 0.01 16.28
C GLU A 144 5.57 0.90 15.57
N VAL A 145 5.19 1.55 14.44
CA VAL A 145 6.18 2.21 13.58
C VAL A 145 6.80 3.45 14.22
N LYS A 146 6.05 4.22 14.99
CA LYS A 146 6.58 5.38 15.73
C LYS A 146 7.70 5.00 16.72
N ASP A 147 7.63 3.79 17.27
CA ASP A 147 8.63 3.25 18.23
C ASP A 147 9.76 2.49 17.51
N THR A 148 9.75 2.49 16.17
CA THR A 148 10.78 1.86 15.31
C THR A 148 11.52 2.95 14.51
N PRO A 149 12.48 3.67 15.12
CA PRO A 149 13.09 4.88 14.55
C PRO A 149 13.92 4.62 13.30
N GLU A 150 14.21 3.39 12.97
CA GLU A 150 14.90 3.02 11.74
C GLU A 150 14.00 3.13 10.48
N ILE A 151 12.67 3.17 10.63
CA ILE A 151 11.75 3.42 9.52
C ILE A 151 11.65 4.94 9.29
N ASN A 152 12.05 5.40 8.12
CA ASN A 152 12.06 6.82 7.78
C ASN A 152 10.75 7.29 7.15
N LEU A 153 10.12 6.43 6.34
CA LEU A 153 8.87 6.73 5.64
C LEU A 153 7.97 5.50 5.64
N MET A 154 6.73 5.65 6.08
CA MET A 154 5.68 4.65 5.91
C MET A 154 4.71 5.13 4.84
N LEU A 155 4.32 4.23 3.95
CA LEU A 155 3.32 4.46 2.90
C LEU A 155 2.12 3.56 3.17
N SER A 156 0.94 4.16 3.27
CA SER A 156 -0.31 3.46 3.59
C SER A 156 -1.45 3.85 2.66
N GLY A 157 -2.52 3.05 2.71
CA GLY A 157 -3.79 3.28 2.02
C GLY A 157 -4.99 3.17 2.95
N HIS A 158 -5.87 2.21 2.68
CA HIS A 158 -6.96 1.70 3.52
C HIS A 158 -8.15 2.65 3.73
N THR A 159 -7.91 3.89 4.16
CA THR A 159 -8.97 4.79 4.65
C THR A 159 -9.95 5.25 3.59
N HIS A 160 -9.50 5.33 2.33
CA HIS A 160 -10.22 5.98 1.21
C HIS A 160 -10.80 7.36 1.55
N ALA A 161 -10.46 7.95 2.72
CA ALA A 161 -11.18 9.04 3.36
C ALA A 161 -12.71 8.76 3.40
N MET A 162 -13.11 7.48 3.59
CA MET A 162 -14.49 6.99 3.42
C MET A 162 -15.17 7.48 2.13
N GLN A 163 -14.39 7.74 1.07
CA GLN A 163 -14.85 8.26 -0.23
C GLN A 163 -15.61 9.60 -0.13
N PHE A 164 -15.55 10.26 1.03
CA PHE A 164 -16.24 11.51 1.29
C PHE A 164 -15.29 12.49 1.99
N SER A 165 -15.13 13.68 1.40
CA SER A 165 -14.34 14.77 1.99
C SER A 165 -14.94 16.13 1.65
N ILE A 166 -15.12 16.98 2.65
CA ILE A 166 -15.54 18.36 2.49
C ILE A 166 -14.52 19.27 3.21
N PHE A 167 -13.90 20.17 2.49
CA PHE A 167 -12.86 21.08 3.01
C PHE A 167 -11.74 20.36 3.78
N GLY A 168 -11.36 19.15 3.34
CA GLY A 168 -10.32 18.34 3.98
C GLY A 168 -10.79 17.51 5.18
N TRP A 169 -12.03 17.67 5.62
CA TRP A 169 -12.61 16.81 6.65
C TRP A 169 -13.29 15.59 6.02
N SER A 170 -13.13 14.44 6.66
CA SER A 170 -13.79 13.17 6.27
C SER A 170 -14.34 12.46 7.50
N PRO A 171 -15.48 11.74 7.39
CA PRO A 171 -16.00 10.90 8.48
C PRO A 171 -15.01 9.86 8.99
N SER A 172 -14.03 9.45 8.17
CA SER A 172 -12.97 8.52 8.60
C SER A 172 -12.12 9.08 9.76
N SER A 173 -12.12 10.40 10.01
CA SER A 173 -11.44 11.01 11.15
C SER A 173 -12.02 10.60 12.52
N PHE A 174 -13.21 10.01 12.56
CA PHE A 174 -13.74 9.40 13.78
C PHE A 174 -13.12 8.05 14.11
N ILE A 175 -12.48 7.39 13.13
CA ILE A 175 -11.89 6.06 13.27
C ILE A 175 -10.37 6.14 13.20
N PHE A 176 -9.83 6.93 12.26
CA PHE A 176 -8.39 7.05 12.00
C PHE A 176 -7.90 8.44 12.39
N LYS A 177 -6.78 8.51 13.09
CA LYS A 177 -6.08 9.77 13.33
C LYS A 177 -5.44 10.28 12.04
N GLU A 178 -4.80 9.37 11.30
CA GLU A 178 -4.11 9.62 10.05
C GLU A 178 -5.02 9.21 8.88
N VAL A 179 -5.85 10.14 8.42
CA VAL A 179 -6.86 9.86 7.38
C VAL A 179 -6.29 9.91 5.97
N ALA A 180 -5.55 10.97 5.64
CA ALA A 180 -5.02 11.22 4.30
C ALA A 180 -3.88 12.23 4.34
N GLY A 181 -2.93 12.11 3.42
CA GLY A 181 -1.81 13.03 3.26
C GLY A 181 -0.59 12.71 4.13
N LEU A 182 0.26 13.71 4.35
CA LEU A 182 1.55 13.57 5.00
C LEU A 182 1.46 13.91 6.50
N PHE A 183 1.96 12.99 7.32
CA PHE A 183 2.12 13.14 8.77
C PHE A 183 3.60 13.02 9.13
N LYS A 184 4.00 13.63 10.24
CA LYS A 184 5.38 13.60 10.73
C LYS A 184 5.41 13.32 12.23
N HIS A 185 6.36 12.46 12.63
CA HIS A 185 6.73 12.22 14.02
C HIS A 185 8.26 12.17 14.12
N ASN A 186 8.87 13.12 14.82
CA ASN A 186 10.34 13.30 14.85
C ASN A 186 10.92 13.36 13.43
N ASP A 187 11.82 12.43 13.05
CA ASP A 187 12.42 12.32 11.73
C ASP A 187 11.72 11.25 10.84
N GLN A 188 10.60 10.72 11.30
CA GLN A 188 9.79 9.75 10.58
C GLN A 188 8.61 10.41 9.87
N TYR A 189 8.20 9.85 8.75
CA TYR A 189 7.05 10.31 7.98
C TYR A 189 6.08 9.17 7.69
N LEU A 190 4.79 9.48 7.70
CA LEU A 190 3.72 8.63 7.18
C LEU A 190 3.02 9.38 6.06
N TYR A 191 2.81 8.73 4.92
CA TYR A 191 1.89 9.21 3.90
C TYR A 191 0.73 8.24 3.72
N VAL A 192 -0.49 8.75 3.87
CA VAL A 192 -1.73 7.98 3.67
C VAL A 192 -2.36 8.42 2.35
N ASN A 193 -2.36 7.52 1.36
CA ASN A 193 -2.99 7.71 0.06
C ASN A 193 -4.43 7.21 0.11
N ILE A 194 -5.37 7.98 -0.42
CA ILE A 194 -6.80 7.62 -0.42
C ILE A 194 -7.22 6.72 -1.58
N GLY A 195 -6.28 6.28 -2.39
CA GLY A 195 -6.45 5.27 -3.43
C GLY A 195 -7.16 5.74 -4.70
N LEU A 196 -7.12 4.89 -5.71
CA LEU A 196 -7.75 5.08 -7.02
C LEU A 196 -9.14 4.47 -7.10
N GLY A 197 -9.36 3.36 -6.37
CA GLY A 197 -10.54 2.51 -6.42
C GLY A 197 -11.72 3.08 -5.62
N GLU A 198 -12.77 2.30 -5.61
CA GLU A 198 -13.97 2.52 -4.82
C GLU A 198 -14.23 1.27 -3.97
N THR A 199 -14.77 1.46 -2.78
CA THR A 199 -15.23 0.39 -1.91
C THR A 199 -16.64 0.74 -1.41
N VAL A 200 -17.43 -0.21 -1.00
CA VAL A 200 -18.79 -0.04 -0.44
C VAL A 200 -19.74 0.80 -1.33
N MET A 201 -19.36 2.04 -1.67
CA MET A 201 -20.14 2.94 -2.52
C MET A 201 -19.41 3.19 -3.84
N LYS A 202 -20.11 3.08 -4.98
CA LYS A 202 -19.56 3.38 -6.32
C LYS A 202 -19.52 4.88 -6.62
N THR A 203 -19.09 5.66 -5.63
CA THR A 203 -19.08 7.13 -5.74
C THR A 203 -18.05 7.71 -4.76
N ARG A 204 -17.32 8.73 -5.21
CA ARG A 204 -16.46 9.56 -4.37
C ARG A 204 -16.97 11.01 -4.38
N ILE A 205 -17.14 11.60 -3.20
CA ILE A 205 -17.59 12.97 -3.01
C ILE A 205 -16.46 13.75 -2.33
N GLY A 206 -15.81 14.65 -3.06
CA GLY A 206 -14.68 15.44 -2.56
C GLY A 206 -13.36 14.67 -2.39
N ALA A 207 -13.40 13.41 -2.05
CA ALA A 207 -12.24 12.50 -1.96
C ALA A 207 -11.89 11.93 -3.34
N LYS A 208 -11.22 12.74 -4.19
CA LYS A 208 -10.87 12.35 -5.57
C LYS A 208 -9.87 11.18 -5.57
N PRO A 209 -9.88 10.31 -6.63
CA PRO A 209 -8.82 9.32 -6.82
C PRO A 209 -7.44 9.96 -6.82
N GLU A 210 -6.47 9.31 -6.19
CA GLU A 210 -5.15 9.88 -5.92
C GLU A 210 -4.02 8.99 -6.45
N ILE A 211 -3.06 9.61 -7.14
CA ILE A 211 -1.73 9.09 -7.43
C ILE A 211 -0.75 10.07 -6.80
N THR A 212 0.13 9.58 -5.92
CA THR A 212 1.10 10.42 -5.23
C THR A 212 2.49 10.20 -5.82
N LEU A 213 3.14 11.29 -6.22
CA LEU A 213 4.56 11.28 -6.58
C LEU A 213 5.38 11.78 -5.38
N ILE A 214 6.29 10.93 -4.91
CA ILE A 214 7.21 11.25 -3.82
C ILE A 214 8.62 11.34 -4.41
N GLN A 215 9.27 12.46 -4.20
CA GLN A 215 10.65 12.66 -4.57
C GLN A 215 11.54 12.59 -3.32
N LEU A 216 12.42 11.60 -3.31
CA LEU A 216 13.45 11.49 -2.28
C LEU A 216 14.66 12.35 -2.69
N GLY A 217 15.17 13.13 -1.77
CA GLY A 217 16.33 13.98 -1.99
C GLY A 217 17.40 13.78 -0.90
N VAL A 218 18.64 14.00 -1.26
CA VAL A 218 19.74 14.05 -0.26
C VAL A 218 19.60 15.33 0.54
N ARG A 219 19.58 15.23 1.86
CA ARG A 219 19.70 16.40 2.74
C ARG A 219 21.09 17.00 2.54
N ARG A 220 21.16 18.17 1.91
CA ARG A 220 22.40 18.95 1.81
C ARG A 220 22.65 19.72 3.10
#